data_ff856c0f79f2e2499ec8ddff49d01509
#
_entry.id   ff856c0f79f2e2499ec8ddff49d01509
#
_cell.length_a   1.000
_cell.length_b   1.000
_cell.length_c   1.000
_cell.angle_alpha   90.00
_cell.angle_beta   90.00
_cell.angle_gamma   90.00
#
_symmetry.space_group_name_H-M   'P 1'
#
loop_
_entity.id
_entity.type
_entity.pdbx_description
1 polymer ?
#
loop_
_entity_poly.entity_id
_entity_poly.type
_entity_poly.pdbx_seq_one_letter_code
_entity_poly.pdbx_strand_id
1 'polypeptide(L)'
;MTGVQTCALPIWYYGDSAITVPIGEVSEQTRKLLRVTQESLELAIDQVRPGKRLFDVCGTVEKHVRGNGFSIVREYVGHGIGTQLHEEPQVPNYVDRKNENPRLKAGMVLAVEPMVNAGKAEAVVRKDRWTAVTKDGSYSAHFEHTIAVTENGPWVLTRP
;
A
#
# COMPACT_ATOMS: atom_id res chain seq x y z
N MET A 1 -4.84 2.15 17.35
CA MET A 1 -4.25 2.59 16.08
C MET A 1 -5.36 3.19 15.24
N THR A 2 -5.29 4.46 14.96
CA THR A 2 -6.23 5.14 14.06
C THR A 2 -5.43 5.56 12.83
N GLY A 3 -5.64 4.87 11.74
CA GLY A 3 -5.22 5.36 10.44
C GLY A 3 -6.10 6.56 10.10
N VAL A 4 -5.51 7.73 9.88
CA VAL A 4 -6.23 8.88 9.35
C VAL A 4 -6.03 8.86 7.84
N GLN A 5 -7.04 8.42 7.14
CA GLN A 5 -7.12 8.58 5.70
C GLN A 5 -7.62 9.99 5.43
N THR A 6 -6.81 10.82 4.80
CA THR A 6 -7.17 12.19 4.44
C THR A 6 -7.44 12.24 2.95
N CYS A 7 -8.71 12.10 2.56
CA CYS A 7 -9.13 12.46 1.21
C CYS A 7 -9.16 13.98 1.08
N ALA A 8 -8.23 14.55 0.32
CA ALA A 8 -8.37 15.92 -0.14
C ALA A 8 -9.42 15.95 -1.27
N LEU A 9 -10.50 16.68 -1.09
CA LEU A 9 -11.49 16.92 -2.15
C LEU A 9 -10.83 17.77 -3.24
N PRO A 10 -10.58 17.25 -4.41
CA PRO A 10 -9.87 17.98 -5.43
C PRO A 10 -10.82 18.80 -6.27
N ILE A 11 -10.33 19.90 -6.77
CA ILE A 11 -10.97 20.62 -7.85
C ILE A 11 -10.88 19.79 -9.16
N TRP A 12 -9.91 18.86 -9.27
CA TRP A 12 -9.66 18.08 -10.49
C TRP A 12 -9.24 16.62 -10.30
N TYR A 13 -8.39 16.30 -9.30
CA TYR A 13 -7.84 14.94 -9.09
C TYR A 13 -7.78 14.57 -7.62
N TYR A 14 -7.92 13.26 -7.33
CA TYR A 14 -7.77 12.71 -5.99
C TYR A 14 -6.30 12.42 -5.67
N GLY A 15 -5.94 12.54 -4.41
CA GLY A 15 -4.70 12.03 -3.84
C GLY A 15 -5.00 11.26 -2.56
N ASP A 16 -4.37 10.12 -2.36
CA ASP A 16 -4.52 9.25 -1.21
C ASP A 16 -3.19 9.00 -0.54
N SER A 17 -3.18 8.94 0.80
CA SER A 17 -1.98 8.64 1.57
C SER A 17 -2.31 8.17 2.97
N ALA A 18 -1.47 7.29 3.51
CA ALA A 18 -1.61 6.80 4.87
C ALA A 18 -0.25 6.62 5.55
N ILE A 19 -0.25 6.79 6.86
CA ILE A 19 0.90 6.55 7.72
C ILE A 19 0.45 5.90 9.03
N THR A 20 1.18 4.91 9.49
CA THR A 20 1.01 4.34 10.83
C THR A 20 2.12 4.85 11.74
N VAL A 21 1.74 5.51 12.84
CA VAL A 21 2.69 6.06 13.81
C VAL A 21 2.59 5.35 15.17
N PRO A 22 3.70 5.09 15.85
CA PRO A 22 3.69 4.58 17.21
C PRO A 22 3.29 5.70 18.18
N ILE A 23 2.42 5.40 19.15
CA ILE A 23 2.07 6.32 20.23
C ILE A 23 2.65 5.76 21.53
N GLY A 24 3.52 6.53 22.17
CA GLY A 24 4.24 6.11 23.36
C GLY A 24 5.26 5.02 23.10
N GLU A 25 5.56 4.20 24.12
CA GLU A 25 6.47 3.07 23.98
C GLU A 25 5.78 1.88 23.33
N VAL A 26 6.41 1.32 22.30
CA VAL A 26 5.93 0.12 21.59
C VAL A 26 7.02 -0.95 21.59
N SER A 27 6.60 -2.21 21.48
CA SER A 27 7.52 -3.35 21.44
C SER A 27 8.47 -3.29 20.24
N GLU A 28 9.60 -3.98 20.33
CA GLU A 28 10.56 -4.11 19.22
C GLU A 28 9.92 -4.76 17.99
N GLN A 29 9.03 -5.74 18.20
CA GLN A 29 8.27 -6.36 17.11
C GLN A 29 7.38 -5.34 16.39
N THR A 30 6.73 -4.43 17.15
CA THR A 30 5.90 -3.37 16.56
C THR A 30 6.76 -2.37 15.79
N ARG A 31 7.91 -1.97 16.31
CA ARG A 31 8.87 -1.12 15.58
C ARG A 31 9.34 -1.77 14.29
N LYS A 32 9.66 -3.06 14.34
CA LYS A 32 10.03 -3.83 13.15
C LYS A 32 8.89 -3.87 12.13
N LEU A 33 7.65 -4.10 12.57
CA LEU A 33 6.48 -4.10 11.69
C LEU A 33 6.33 -2.76 10.95
N LEU A 34 6.38 -1.64 11.66
CA LEU A 34 6.29 -0.30 11.06
C LEU A 34 7.40 -0.07 10.04
N ARG A 35 8.64 -0.33 10.43
CA ARG A 35 9.80 -0.17 9.55
C ARG A 35 9.68 -1.02 8.29
N VAL A 36 9.39 -2.30 8.42
CA VAL A 36 9.29 -3.23 7.27
C VAL A 36 8.15 -2.82 6.32
N THR A 37 7.01 -2.35 6.87
CA THR A 37 5.90 -1.89 6.04
C THR A 37 6.29 -0.64 5.25
N GLN A 38 6.91 0.34 5.89
CA GLN A 38 7.39 1.54 5.23
C GLN A 38 8.47 1.24 4.19
N GLU A 39 9.47 0.43 4.55
CA GLU A 39 10.53 0.00 3.61
C GLU A 39 9.94 -0.71 2.40
N SER A 40 8.89 -1.55 2.58
CA SER A 40 8.24 -2.24 1.46
C SER A 40 7.59 -1.27 0.48
N LEU A 41 7.01 -0.17 0.98
CA LEU A 41 6.46 0.91 0.14
C LEU A 41 7.59 1.63 -0.63
N GLU A 42 8.68 2.02 0.04
CA GLU A 42 9.81 2.70 -0.63
C GLU A 42 10.42 1.83 -1.73
N LEU A 43 10.62 0.55 -1.46
CA LEU A 43 11.14 -0.40 -2.46
C LEU A 43 10.17 -0.60 -3.63
N ALA A 44 8.86 -0.57 -3.37
CA ALA A 44 7.82 -0.65 -4.40
C ALA A 44 7.79 0.62 -5.27
N ILE A 45 7.92 1.80 -4.67
CA ILE A 45 8.02 3.10 -5.38
C ILE A 45 9.13 3.05 -6.42
N ASP A 46 10.28 2.49 -6.11
CA ASP A 46 11.40 2.35 -7.04
C ASP A 46 11.08 1.50 -8.27
N GLN A 47 10.06 0.64 -8.21
CA GLN A 47 9.60 -0.14 -9.35
C GLN A 47 8.55 0.59 -10.22
N VAL A 48 7.99 1.71 -9.75
CA VAL A 48 6.96 2.48 -10.46
C VAL A 48 7.61 3.31 -11.58
N ARG A 49 8.03 2.62 -12.65
CA ARG A 49 8.78 3.22 -13.77
C ARG A 49 8.26 2.75 -15.13
N PRO A 50 8.38 3.56 -16.18
CA PRO A 50 8.04 3.11 -17.54
C PRO A 50 8.78 1.82 -17.91
N GLY A 51 8.07 0.89 -18.54
CA GLY A 51 8.61 -0.40 -18.98
C GLY A 51 8.59 -1.51 -17.94
N LYS A 52 8.51 -1.20 -16.64
CA LYS A 52 8.19 -2.15 -15.58
C LYS A 52 6.74 -2.62 -15.71
N ARG A 53 6.41 -3.68 -15.01
CA ARG A 53 5.06 -4.21 -14.92
C ARG A 53 4.51 -4.06 -13.50
N LEU A 54 3.20 -4.09 -13.38
CA LEU A 54 2.53 -4.01 -12.08
C LEU A 54 3.04 -5.06 -11.09
N PHE A 55 3.31 -6.28 -11.57
CA PHE A 55 3.84 -7.34 -10.70
C PHE A 55 5.28 -7.11 -10.23
N ASP A 56 6.04 -6.21 -10.84
CA ASP A 56 7.34 -5.80 -10.30
C ASP A 56 7.14 -5.00 -9.01
N VAL A 57 6.11 -4.14 -8.96
CA VAL A 57 5.69 -3.39 -7.77
C VAL A 57 5.16 -4.35 -6.69
N CYS A 58 4.13 -5.12 -7.03
CA CYS A 58 3.47 -6.07 -6.13
C CYS A 58 4.44 -7.10 -5.53
N GLY A 59 5.29 -7.69 -6.38
CA GLY A 59 6.25 -8.71 -5.98
C GLY A 59 7.38 -8.17 -5.10
N THR A 60 7.72 -6.89 -5.24
CA THR A 60 8.70 -6.24 -4.37
C THR A 60 8.18 -6.11 -2.96
N VAL A 61 6.92 -5.64 -2.79
CA VAL A 61 6.25 -5.60 -1.48
C VAL A 61 6.21 -7.01 -0.88
N GLU A 62 5.68 -7.98 -1.63
CA GLU A 62 5.52 -9.35 -1.15
C GLU A 62 6.83 -9.97 -0.67
N LYS A 63 7.89 -9.85 -1.48
CA LYS A 63 9.20 -10.38 -1.16
C LYS A 63 9.78 -9.79 0.11
N HIS A 64 9.72 -8.45 0.26
CA HIS A 64 10.28 -7.77 1.42
C HIS A 64 9.53 -8.11 2.70
N VAL A 65 8.20 -8.03 2.68
CA VAL A 65 7.35 -8.31 3.86
C VAL A 65 7.51 -9.75 4.33
N ARG A 66 7.39 -10.72 3.41
CA ARG A 66 7.53 -12.14 3.76
C ARG A 66 8.94 -12.52 4.19
N GLY A 67 9.96 -11.94 3.56
CA GLY A 67 11.36 -12.15 3.95
C GLY A 67 11.68 -11.68 5.38
N ASN A 68 10.87 -10.76 5.92
CA ASN A 68 10.97 -10.27 7.29
C ASN A 68 10.06 -11.00 8.30
N GLY A 69 9.29 -12.03 7.85
CA GLY A 69 8.45 -12.87 8.70
C GLY A 69 7.07 -12.30 8.99
N PHE A 70 6.60 -11.35 8.19
CA PHE A 70 5.27 -10.76 8.30
C PHE A 70 4.32 -11.25 7.20
N SER A 71 3.02 -11.01 7.38
CA SER A 71 1.96 -11.37 6.45
C SER A 71 1.37 -10.16 5.76
N ILE A 72 0.94 -10.34 4.51
CA ILE A 72 0.29 -9.28 3.72
C ILE A 72 -1.21 -9.49 3.76
N VAL A 73 -1.96 -8.43 4.03
CA VAL A 73 -3.42 -8.38 3.90
C VAL A 73 -3.79 -8.57 2.43
N ARG A 74 -4.81 -9.39 2.17
CA ARG A 74 -5.25 -9.74 0.81
C ARG A 74 -6.62 -9.21 0.44
N GLU A 75 -7.41 -8.84 1.43
CA GLU A 75 -8.78 -8.35 1.30
C GLU A 75 -8.83 -6.91 0.79
N TYR A 76 -7.72 -6.20 0.89
CA TYR A 76 -7.56 -4.82 0.45
C TYR A 76 -6.33 -4.68 -0.44
N VAL A 77 -6.43 -3.81 -1.43
CA VAL A 77 -5.41 -3.60 -2.45
C VAL A 77 -5.34 -2.12 -2.83
N GLY A 78 -4.19 -1.67 -3.27
CA GLY A 78 -4.02 -0.37 -3.89
C GLY A 78 -4.73 -0.30 -5.25
N HIS A 79 -4.72 0.85 -5.86
CA HIS A 79 -5.54 1.14 -7.03
C HIS A 79 -4.93 2.24 -7.93
N GLY A 80 -5.42 2.35 -9.15
CA GLY A 80 -5.29 3.56 -9.94
C GLY A 80 -6.05 4.70 -9.26
N ILE A 81 -5.60 5.92 -9.44
CA ILE A 81 -6.21 7.11 -8.84
C ILE A 81 -6.09 8.30 -9.80
N GLY A 82 -7.12 9.13 -9.86
CA GLY A 82 -7.16 10.26 -10.77
C GLY A 82 -8.40 11.11 -10.58
N THR A 83 -9.27 11.13 -11.56
CA THR A 83 -10.58 11.83 -11.50
C THR A 83 -11.57 11.13 -10.59
N GLN A 84 -11.30 9.84 -10.27
CA GLN A 84 -12.00 9.08 -9.25
C GLN A 84 -10.99 8.63 -8.19
N LEU A 85 -11.46 8.43 -6.96
CA LEU A 85 -10.62 7.94 -5.87
C LEU A 85 -10.07 6.54 -6.20
N HIS A 86 -10.92 5.66 -6.75
CA HIS A 86 -10.53 4.32 -7.16
C HIS A 86 -10.71 4.16 -8.66
N GLU A 87 -9.60 3.95 -9.35
CA GLU A 87 -9.54 3.66 -10.80
C GLU A 87 -8.77 2.35 -11.04
N GLU A 88 -8.86 1.79 -12.24
CA GLU A 88 -7.99 0.70 -12.67
C GLU A 88 -6.53 1.18 -12.90
N PRO A 89 -5.55 0.33 -12.72
CA PRO A 89 -5.63 -1.07 -12.29
C PRO A 89 -5.70 -1.23 -10.77
N GLN A 90 -6.21 -2.38 -10.29
CA GLN A 90 -5.95 -2.80 -8.91
C GLN A 90 -4.45 -3.02 -8.71
N VAL A 91 -3.93 -2.62 -7.54
CA VAL A 91 -2.49 -2.71 -7.18
C VAL A 91 -2.33 -3.58 -5.93
N PRO A 92 -2.40 -4.92 -6.04
CA PRO A 92 -2.21 -5.80 -4.89
C PRO A 92 -0.81 -5.66 -4.29
N ASN A 93 -0.70 -5.95 -2.99
CA ASN A 93 0.57 -6.00 -2.28
C ASN A 93 1.29 -7.36 -2.41
N TYR A 94 0.82 -8.20 -3.34
CA TYR A 94 1.31 -9.54 -3.63
C TYR A 94 1.06 -9.88 -5.10
N VAL A 95 1.77 -10.88 -5.62
CA VAL A 95 1.57 -11.34 -7.00
C VAL A 95 0.42 -12.32 -7.06
N ASP A 96 -0.69 -11.92 -7.67
CA ASP A 96 -1.78 -12.81 -8.04
C ASP A 96 -1.81 -13.00 -9.56
N ARG A 97 -1.39 -14.15 -10.03
CA ARG A 97 -1.32 -14.48 -11.46
C ARG A 97 -2.69 -14.57 -12.16
N LYS A 98 -3.77 -14.46 -11.40
CA LYS A 98 -5.14 -14.38 -11.96
C LYS A 98 -5.49 -12.95 -12.39
N ASN A 99 -4.78 -11.96 -11.84
CA ASN A 99 -4.97 -10.56 -12.16
C ASN A 99 -4.14 -10.15 -13.38
N GLU A 100 -4.56 -9.05 -13.99
CA GLU A 100 -3.81 -8.43 -15.08
C GLU A 100 -2.46 -7.91 -14.58
N ASN A 101 -1.46 -7.94 -15.46
CA ASN A 101 -0.13 -7.46 -15.21
C ASN A 101 0.27 -6.43 -16.29
N PRO A 102 -0.36 -5.25 -16.30
CA PRO A 102 -0.09 -4.23 -17.30
C PRO A 102 1.34 -3.70 -17.20
N ARG A 103 1.86 -3.21 -18.33
CA ARG A 103 3.08 -2.41 -18.34
C ARG A 103 2.77 -1.03 -17.78
N LEU A 104 3.64 -0.54 -16.93
CA LEU A 104 3.57 0.82 -16.43
C LEU A 104 3.98 1.80 -17.54
N LYS A 105 3.20 2.85 -17.70
CA LYS A 105 3.38 3.89 -18.72
C LYS A 105 3.38 5.25 -18.04
N ALA A 106 4.18 6.19 -18.56
CA ALA A 106 4.12 7.57 -18.10
C ALA A 106 2.69 8.11 -18.20
N GLY A 107 2.28 8.88 -17.22
CA GLY A 107 0.92 9.38 -17.05
C GLY A 107 -0.01 8.51 -16.18
N MET A 108 0.35 7.26 -15.87
CA MET A 108 -0.37 6.48 -14.87
C MET A 108 -0.14 7.06 -13.48
N VAL A 109 -1.17 7.07 -12.65
CA VAL A 109 -1.08 7.44 -11.22
C VAL A 109 -1.66 6.30 -10.39
N LEU A 110 -0.90 5.85 -9.38
CA LEU A 110 -1.23 4.68 -8.59
C LEU A 110 -1.18 5.03 -7.09
N ALA A 111 -2.14 4.53 -6.33
CA ALA A 111 -2.05 4.41 -4.89
C ALA A 111 -1.36 3.07 -4.57
N VAL A 112 -0.19 3.14 -3.96
CA VAL A 112 0.57 1.97 -3.51
C VAL A 112 0.53 1.95 -2.00
N GLU A 113 -0.10 0.92 -1.43
CA GLU A 113 -0.55 0.95 -0.05
C GLU A 113 -0.35 -0.39 0.69
N PRO A 114 0.89 -0.77 1.03
CA PRO A 114 1.15 -1.98 1.79
C PRO A 114 0.37 -2.01 3.12
N MET A 115 -0.40 -3.09 3.33
CA MET A 115 -1.04 -3.42 4.58
C MET A 115 -0.45 -4.73 5.10
N VAL A 116 0.22 -4.67 6.24
CA VAL A 116 1.07 -5.74 6.76
C VAL A 116 0.66 -6.12 8.18
N ASN A 117 0.43 -7.42 8.41
CA ASN A 117 0.06 -7.98 9.72
C ASN A 117 1.27 -8.63 10.39
N ALA A 118 1.39 -8.43 11.71
CA ALA A 118 2.39 -9.12 12.53
C ALA A 118 2.11 -10.61 12.68
N GLY A 119 0.86 -11.04 12.50
CA GLY A 119 0.39 -12.41 12.57
C GLY A 119 -0.07 -12.93 11.20
N LYS A 120 -1.29 -13.50 11.18
CA LYS A 120 -1.89 -14.06 9.97
C LYS A 120 -2.37 -12.98 8.99
N ALA A 121 -2.50 -13.35 7.73
CA ALA A 121 -2.86 -12.42 6.66
C ALA A 121 -4.31 -11.93 6.72
N GLU A 122 -5.22 -12.74 7.30
CA GLU A 122 -6.65 -12.49 7.22
C GLU A 122 -7.08 -11.23 7.99
N ALA A 123 -7.88 -10.40 7.34
CA ALA A 123 -8.57 -9.26 7.91
C ALA A 123 -10.09 -9.49 7.93
N VAL A 124 -10.79 -8.86 8.85
CA VAL A 124 -12.25 -8.93 8.97
C VAL A 124 -12.82 -7.55 9.25
N VAL A 125 -13.99 -7.26 8.69
CA VAL A 125 -14.72 -6.03 8.98
C VAL A 125 -15.61 -6.24 10.21
N ARG A 126 -15.57 -5.29 11.15
CA ARG A 126 -16.40 -5.32 12.35
C ARG A 126 -17.90 -5.10 12.03
N LYS A 127 -18.75 -5.25 13.05
CA LYS A 127 -20.21 -5.07 12.95
C LYS A 127 -20.63 -3.67 12.51
N ASP A 128 -19.79 -2.67 12.69
CA ASP A 128 -19.98 -1.30 12.21
C ASP A 128 -19.87 -1.17 10.67
N ARG A 129 -19.48 -2.25 9.98
CA ARG A 129 -19.29 -2.32 8.52
C ARG A 129 -18.23 -1.36 7.97
N TRP A 130 -17.38 -0.86 8.84
CA TRP A 130 -16.35 0.11 8.50
C TRP A 130 -14.96 -0.31 9.01
N THR A 131 -14.84 -0.63 10.29
CA THR A 131 -13.56 -0.92 10.91
C THR A 131 -13.03 -2.28 10.48
N ALA A 132 -11.91 -2.29 9.74
CA ALA A 132 -11.15 -3.50 9.43
C ALA A 132 -10.14 -3.78 10.54
N VAL A 133 -10.04 -5.04 10.95
CA VAL A 133 -9.09 -5.52 11.96
C VAL A 133 -8.49 -6.85 11.54
N THR A 134 -7.30 -7.17 12.07
CA THR A 134 -6.72 -8.51 11.91
C THR A 134 -7.60 -9.54 12.57
N LYS A 135 -7.83 -10.67 11.90
CA LYS A 135 -8.70 -11.74 12.42
C LYS A 135 -8.15 -12.40 13.68
N ASP A 136 -6.84 -12.45 13.82
CA ASP A 136 -6.14 -13.05 14.96
C ASP A 136 -5.81 -12.07 16.08
N GLY A 137 -6.19 -10.80 15.96
CA GLY A 137 -5.92 -9.75 16.95
C GLY A 137 -4.48 -9.24 16.96
N SER A 138 -3.63 -9.65 16.02
CA SER A 138 -2.27 -9.13 15.89
C SER A 138 -2.26 -7.68 15.41
N TYR A 139 -1.14 -6.98 15.63
CA TYR A 139 -0.97 -5.62 15.10
C TYR A 139 -0.85 -5.62 13.57
N SER A 140 -1.35 -4.55 12.96
CA SER A 140 -1.19 -4.26 11.53
C SER A 140 -0.60 -2.87 11.34
N ALA A 141 0.12 -2.69 10.25
CA ALA A 141 0.62 -1.39 9.80
C ALA A 141 0.19 -1.14 8.36
N HIS A 142 -0.12 0.13 8.06
CA HIS A 142 -0.50 0.62 6.74
C HIS A 142 0.28 1.89 6.44
N PHE A 143 0.92 1.91 5.29
CA PHE A 143 1.59 3.09 4.71
C PHE A 143 1.16 3.20 3.27
N GLU A 144 1.03 4.43 2.77
CA GLU A 144 0.53 4.67 1.43
C GLU A 144 1.09 5.95 0.85
N HIS A 145 1.31 5.92 -0.46
CA HIS A 145 1.55 7.09 -1.27
C HIS A 145 0.82 7.02 -2.61
N THR A 146 0.40 8.20 -3.10
CA THR A 146 0.01 8.40 -4.49
C THR A 146 1.25 8.69 -5.32
N ILE A 147 1.48 7.91 -6.39
CA ILE A 147 2.71 7.93 -7.18
C ILE A 147 2.37 8.06 -8.66
N ALA A 148 2.90 9.10 -9.31
CA ALA A 148 2.83 9.24 -10.75
C ALA A 148 4.02 8.53 -11.42
N VAL A 149 3.72 7.75 -12.45
CA VAL A 149 4.73 7.22 -13.39
C VAL A 149 5.13 8.34 -14.33
N THR A 150 6.38 8.79 -14.28
CA THR A 150 6.90 9.80 -15.21
C THR A 150 7.98 9.21 -16.10
N GLU A 151 8.33 9.89 -17.19
CA GLU A 151 9.45 9.48 -18.06
C GLU A 151 10.78 9.37 -17.29
N ASN A 152 10.94 10.17 -16.23
CA ASN A 152 12.16 10.20 -15.40
C ASN A 152 12.09 9.24 -14.20
N GLY A 153 11.01 8.45 -14.05
CA GLY A 153 10.78 7.54 -12.93
C GLY A 153 9.60 7.94 -12.04
N PRO A 154 9.51 7.41 -10.83
CA PRO A 154 8.39 7.67 -9.93
C PRO A 154 8.41 9.12 -9.40
N TRP A 155 7.26 9.75 -9.37
CA TRP A 155 7.04 11.00 -8.66
C TRP A 155 6.00 10.79 -7.57
N VAL A 156 6.43 10.87 -6.31
CA VAL A 156 5.54 10.71 -5.15
C VAL A 156 4.81 12.03 -4.92
N LEU A 157 3.51 12.06 -5.24
CA LEU A 157 2.68 13.27 -5.20
C LEU A 157 2.27 13.65 -3.77
N THR A 158 2.25 12.71 -2.85
CA THR A 158 1.83 12.88 -1.44
C THR A 158 3.01 13.01 -0.47
N ARG A 159 4.23 13.18 -0.98
CA ARG A 159 5.41 13.49 -0.18
C ARG A 159 5.65 14.99 -0.20
N PRO A 160 5.78 15.67 0.99
CA PRO A 160 6.09 17.10 1.05
C PRO A 160 7.48 17.44 0.51
#